data_3322a06c7e67fa65ee47c6be9e7e8610
#
_entry.id   3322a06c7e67fa65ee47c6be9e7e8610
#
_cell.length_a   1.000
_cell.length_b   1.000
_cell.length_c   1.000
_cell.angle_alpha   90.00
_cell.angle_beta   90.00
_cell.angle_gamma   90.00
#
_symmetry.space_group_name_H-M   'P 1'
#
loop_
_entity.id
_entity.type
_entity.pdbx_description
1 polymer ?
#
loop_
_entity_poly.entity_id
_entity_poly.type
_entity_poly.pdbx_seq_one_letter_code
_entity_poly.pdbx_strand_id
1 'polypeptide(L)'
;MNIAHDVASHDDNWEEEHWRKTDERQARFARELKIENERIQAELSEPFPPEMERELRKGGTTLVYIPVSEVIARLNRIFGIHGWSSEIIRCERDALDPDFIVAHVRLTVHMDDNFRMVQKDGFGGQKIKRTKQGDIVDLGDEFKGAVSDALKKAAQQLGVGLYLARSDEALSLEIERDHAVSNPVIEVDPKISALWSKFIELSKQFDPTQKEELSRFWGEFSNGQPKPTRETVTIHGVMALIEQSAKILFPGSELVHDTGE
;
A
#
# COMPACT_ATOMS: atom_id res chain seq x y z
N MET A 1 25.66 -79.04 24.80
CA MET A 1 25.25 -78.03 25.78
C MET A 1 25.23 -76.69 25.03
N ASN A 2 24.06 -76.19 24.68
CA ASN A 2 23.84 -75.01 23.86
C ASN A 2 23.83 -73.81 24.77
N ILE A 3 24.80 -72.88 24.65
CA ILE A 3 24.83 -71.63 25.31
C ILE A 3 24.90 -70.49 24.23
N ALA A 4 23.93 -70.46 23.32
CA ALA A 4 23.98 -69.48 22.23
C ALA A 4 22.60 -68.84 21.91
N HIS A 5 21.66 -68.76 22.86
CA HIS A 5 20.31 -68.29 22.52
C HIS A 5 19.73 -67.21 23.45
N ASP A 6 20.50 -66.62 24.36
CA ASP A 6 19.91 -65.71 25.35
C ASP A 6 20.47 -64.25 25.32
N VAL A 7 21.27 -63.89 24.33
CA VAL A 7 21.86 -62.54 24.26
C VAL A 7 21.12 -61.61 23.28
N ALA A 8 20.34 -62.15 22.32
CA ALA A 8 19.70 -61.34 21.29
C ALA A 8 18.37 -60.68 21.71
N SER A 9 17.69 -61.19 22.75
CA SER A 9 16.36 -60.66 23.16
C SER A 9 16.38 -59.44 24.12
N HIS A 10 17.55 -59.09 24.65
CA HIS A 10 17.65 -58.00 25.60
C HIS A 10 18.01 -56.63 24.94
N ASP A 11 18.71 -56.64 23.80
CA ASP A 11 19.08 -55.43 23.07
C ASP A 11 17.91 -54.86 22.23
N ASP A 12 17.08 -55.73 21.61
CA ASP A 12 15.95 -55.26 20.77
C ASP A 12 14.88 -54.49 21.58
N ASN A 13 14.59 -54.95 22.81
CA ASN A 13 13.58 -54.32 23.66
C ASN A 13 14.06 -52.95 24.20
N TRP A 14 15.39 -52.75 24.39
CA TRP A 14 15.94 -51.49 24.82
C TRP A 14 15.86 -50.46 23.70
N GLU A 15 16.17 -50.81 22.48
CA GLU A 15 16.09 -49.90 21.30
C GLU A 15 14.65 -49.44 21.06
N GLU A 16 13.66 -50.37 21.05
CA GLU A 16 12.25 -50.01 20.87
C GLU A 16 11.74 -49.08 21.98
N GLU A 17 12.07 -49.33 23.22
CA GLU A 17 11.70 -48.48 24.34
C GLU A 17 12.36 -47.11 24.28
N HIS A 18 13.62 -47.03 23.85
CA HIS A 18 14.34 -45.80 23.66
C HIS A 18 13.72 -44.94 22.54
N TRP A 19 13.41 -45.55 21.40
CA TRP A 19 12.76 -44.84 20.30
C TRP A 19 11.37 -44.35 20.66
N ARG A 20 10.57 -45.18 21.32
CA ARG A 20 9.24 -44.79 21.78
C ARG A 20 9.29 -43.59 22.75
N LYS A 21 10.20 -43.59 23.74
CA LYS A 21 10.37 -42.49 24.67
C LYS A 21 10.84 -41.22 23.97
N THR A 22 11.67 -41.32 22.94
CA THR A 22 12.13 -40.22 22.10
C THR A 22 10.97 -39.64 21.30
N ASP A 23 10.16 -40.46 20.66
CA ASP A 23 8.99 -40.04 19.90
C ASP A 23 7.92 -39.37 20.78
N GLU A 24 7.65 -39.93 21.97
CA GLU A 24 6.74 -39.33 22.95
C GLU A 24 7.23 -37.95 23.43
N ARG A 25 8.54 -37.78 23.64
CA ARG A 25 9.14 -36.49 24.02
C ARG A 25 9.07 -35.47 22.89
N GLN A 26 9.35 -35.90 21.68
CA GLN A 26 9.24 -35.04 20.49
C GLN A 26 7.78 -34.59 20.25
N ALA A 27 6.84 -35.52 20.36
CA ALA A 27 5.41 -35.22 20.21
C ALA A 27 4.91 -34.25 21.30
N ARG A 28 5.37 -34.41 22.55
CA ARG A 28 5.06 -33.47 23.64
C ARG A 28 5.62 -32.10 23.36
N PHE A 29 6.90 -32.00 23.00
CA PHE A 29 7.55 -30.74 22.64
C PHE A 29 6.85 -30.04 21.47
N ALA A 30 6.46 -30.78 20.43
CA ALA A 30 5.74 -30.21 19.30
C ALA A 30 4.36 -29.64 19.70
N ARG A 31 3.66 -30.28 20.66
CA ARG A 31 2.39 -29.78 21.19
C ARG A 31 2.58 -28.50 22.02
N GLU A 32 3.56 -28.49 22.92
CA GLU A 32 3.90 -27.32 23.75
C GLU A 32 4.25 -26.13 22.86
N LEU A 33 5.05 -26.38 21.84
CA LEU A 33 5.44 -25.38 20.84
C LEU A 33 4.25 -24.82 20.06
N LYS A 34 3.32 -25.68 19.66
CA LYS A 34 2.11 -25.27 18.95
C LYS A 34 1.25 -24.36 19.83
N ILE A 35 1.04 -24.75 21.09
CA ILE A 35 0.26 -23.94 22.08
C ILE A 35 0.90 -22.58 22.28
N GLU A 36 2.23 -22.53 22.43
CA GLU A 36 2.94 -21.27 22.63
C GLU A 36 2.86 -20.38 21.38
N ASN A 37 3.01 -20.93 20.18
CA ASN A 37 2.86 -20.17 18.94
C ASN A 37 1.44 -19.60 18.78
N GLU A 38 0.42 -20.37 19.11
CA GLU A 38 -0.99 -19.94 19.09
C GLU A 38 -1.24 -18.80 20.08
N ARG A 39 -0.66 -18.89 21.29
CA ARG A 39 -0.72 -17.82 22.30
C ARG A 39 -0.07 -16.54 21.80
N ILE A 40 1.17 -16.63 21.30
CA ILE A 40 1.91 -15.48 20.77
C ILE A 40 1.13 -14.83 19.62
N GLN A 41 0.61 -15.62 18.69
CA GLN A 41 -0.14 -15.10 17.56
C GLN A 41 -1.44 -14.40 18.00
N ALA A 42 -2.15 -14.94 18.98
CA ALA A 42 -3.35 -14.33 19.53
C ALA A 42 -3.02 -12.98 20.17
N GLU A 43 -1.98 -12.90 21.00
CA GLU A 43 -1.55 -11.65 21.66
C GLU A 43 -1.04 -10.58 20.67
N LEU A 44 -0.33 -10.99 19.60
CA LEU A 44 0.13 -10.07 18.55
C LEU A 44 -1.05 -9.49 17.76
N SER A 45 -2.07 -10.31 17.50
CA SER A 45 -3.24 -9.94 16.68
C SER A 45 -4.36 -9.28 17.49
N GLU A 46 -4.24 -9.23 18.82
CA GLU A 46 -5.21 -8.58 19.68
C GLU A 46 -5.42 -7.11 19.27
N PRO A 47 -6.66 -6.65 19.02
CA PRO A 47 -6.91 -5.24 18.75
C PRO A 47 -6.40 -4.34 19.86
N PHE A 48 -5.97 -3.14 19.51
CA PHE A 48 -5.63 -2.13 20.50
C PHE A 48 -6.91 -1.50 21.06
N PRO A 49 -6.91 -1.08 22.35
CA PRO A 49 -8.00 -0.27 22.89
C PRO A 49 -8.18 1.01 22.05
N PRO A 50 -9.44 1.46 21.81
CA PRO A 50 -9.71 2.64 20.98
C PRO A 50 -8.99 3.92 21.44
N GLU A 51 -8.70 4.06 22.72
CA GLU A 51 -7.96 5.19 23.27
C GLU A 51 -6.49 5.25 22.84
N MET A 52 -5.93 4.13 22.35
CA MET A 52 -4.57 4.06 21.79
C MET A 52 -4.55 4.34 20.29
N GLU A 53 -5.70 4.31 19.65
CA GLU A 53 -5.83 4.63 18.25
C GLU A 53 -5.73 6.13 17.98
N ARG A 54 -5.19 6.51 16.83
CA ARG A 54 -5.07 7.90 16.39
C ARG A 54 -5.62 8.04 14.98
N GLU A 55 -6.20 9.18 14.72
CA GLU A 55 -6.77 9.51 13.41
C GLU A 55 -5.83 10.42 12.62
N LEU A 56 -5.72 10.16 11.34
CA LEU A 56 -5.03 10.99 10.37
C LEU A 56 -5.96 11.26 9.18
N ARG A 57 -6.25 12.52 8.91
CA ARG A 57 -7.02 12.93 7.72
C ARG A 57 -6.09 13.03 6.51
N LYS A 58 -6.38 12.25 5.47
CA LYS A 58 -5.61 12.25 4.22
C LYS A 58 -6.54 12.09 3.03
N GLY A 59 -6.49 13.04 2.07
CA GLY A 59 -7.27 12.95 0.84
C GLY A 59 -8.79 12.88 1.02
N GLY A 60 -9.33 13.49 2.09
CA GLY A 60 -10.78 13.42 2.41
C GLY A 60 -11.20 12.18 3.21
N THR A 61 -10.30 11.24 3.43
CA THR A 61 -10.53 10.02 4.22
C THR A 61 -9.84 10.13 5.57
N THR A 62 -10.45 9.58 6.62
CA THR A 62 -9.85 9.45 7.96
C THR A 62 -9.23 8.08 8.08
N LEU A 63 -7.92 8.04 8.30
CA LEU A 63 -7.17 6.81 8.56
C LEU A 63 -6.96 6.65 10.06
N VAL A 64 -7.25 5.47 10.57
CA VAL A 64 -6.91 5.10 11.95
C VAL A 64 -5.56 4.38 11.94
N TYR A 65 -4.70 4.73 12.88
CA TYR A 65 -3.39 4.11 13.02
C TYR A 65 -2.97 3.98 14.49
N ILE A 66 -2.03 3.07 14.74
CA ILE A 66 -1.41 2.89 16.05
C ILE A 66 -0.07 3.65 16.10
N PRO A 67 0.21 4.46 17.14
CA PRO A 67 1.53 5.03 17.37
C PRO A 67 2.60 3.93 17.48
N VAL A 68 3.81 4.19 17.01
CA VAL A 68 4.91 3.22 17.06
C VAL A 68 5.28 2.84 18.51
N SER A 69 5.07 3.74 19.47
CA SER A 69 5.25 3.47 20.91
C SER A 69 4.42 2.30 21.41
N GLU A 70 3.17 2.21 20.97
CA GLU A 70 2.26 1.13 21.35
C GLU A 70 2.66 -0.20 20.70
N VAL A 71 3.17 -0.15 19.46
CA VAL A 71 3.74 -1.33 18.79
C VAL A 71 4.94 -1.84 19.55
N ILE A 72 5.88 -0.96 19.93
CA ILE A 72 7.06 -1.30 20.73
C ILE A 72 6.64 -1.86 22.09
N ALA A 73 5.67 -1.24 22.76
CA ALA A 73 5.15 -1.72 24.06
C ALA A 73 4.57 -3.13 23.94
N ARG A 74 3.85 -3.43 22.87
CA ARG A 74 3.31 -4.77 22.59
C ARG A 74 4.41 -5.79 22.36
N LEU A 75 5.42 -5.46 21.53
CA LEU A 75 6.55 -6.34 21.29
C LEU A 75 7.32 -6.63 22.57
N ASN A 76 7.57 -5.60 23.41
CA ASN A 76 8.20 -5.76 24.72
C ASN A 76 7.36 -6.61 25.68
N ARG A 77 6.03 -6.48 25.65
CA ARG A 77 5.13 -7.28 26.51
C ARG A 77 5.20 -8.76 26.15
N ILE A 78 5.20 -9.09 24.86
CA ILE A 78 5.09 -10.46 24.36
C ILE A 78 6.45 -11.17 24.38
N PHE A 79 7.50 -10.50 23.91
CA PHE A 79 8.82 -11.11 23.71
C PHE A 79 9.85 -10.71 24.78
N GLY A 80 9.52 -9.73 25.63
CA GLY A 80 10.51 -9.09 26.49
C GLY A 80 11.46 -8.18 25.71
N ILE A 81 12.24 -7.37 26.44
CA ILE A 81 13.16 -6.38 25.84
C ILE A 81 14.35 -7.03 25.07
N HIS A 82 14.64 -8.29 25.34
CA HIS A 82 15.73 -9.04 24.71
C HIS A 82 15.24 -10.01 23.63
N GLY A 83 13.93 -10.26 23.55
CA GLY A 83 13.34 -11.25 22.64
C GLY A 83 13.08 -10.69 21.24
N TRP A 84 13.41 -9.43 20.99
CA TRP A 84 13.29 -8.84 19.66
C TRP A 84 14.31 -7.73 19.44
N SER A 85 14.58 -7.42 18.18
CA SER A 85 15.42 -6.29 17.76
C SER A 85 14.93 -5.70 16.45
N SER A 86 15.29 -4.45 16.20
CA SER A 86 15.05 -3.82 14.89
C SER A 86 16.36 -3.23 14.36
N GLU A 87 16.55 -3.37 13.06
CA GLU A 87 17.70 -2.84 12.33
C GLU A 87 17.21 -1.94 11.20
N ILE A 88 17.80 -0.75 11.09
CA ILE A 88 17.55 0.15 9.96
C ILE A 88 18.52 -0.28 8.84
N ILE A 89 18.00 -1.02 7.85
CA ILE A 89 18.79 -1.47 6.70
C ILE A 89 19.13 -0.30 5.78
N ARG A 90 18.14 0.61 5.59
CA ARG A 90 18.28 1.78 4.74
C ARG A 90 17.32 2.88 5.22
N CYS A 91 17.78 4.12 5.22
CA CYS A 91 16.91 5.27 5.46
C CYS A 91 17.53 6.48 4.75
N GLU A 92 16.92 6.91 3.65
CA GLU A 92 17.47 7.98 2.81
C GLU A 92 16.37 8.69 2.03
N ARG A 93 16.71 9.79 1.36
CA ARG A 93 15.82 10.43 0.39
C ARG A 93 15.68 9.55 -0.84
N ASP A 94 14.48 9.51 -1.39
CA ASP A 94 14.22 8.78 -2.63
C ASP A 94 14.98 9.42 -3.79
N ALA A 95 15.53 8.60 -4.67
CA ALA A 95 16.32 9.06 -5.80
C ALA A 95 15.46 9.73 -6.90
N LEU A 96 14.20 9.35 -7.01
CA LEU A 96 13.25 9.87 -8.00
C LEU A 96 12.45 11.06 -7.46
N ASP A 97 12.11 11.02 -6.16
CA ASP A 97 11.44 12.12 -5.45
C ASP A 97 12.28 12.55 -4.23
N PRO A 98 13.19 13.54 -4.39
CA PRO A 98 14.04 14.01 -3.29
C PRO A 98 13.26 14.64 -2.11
N ASP A 99 11.98 14.93 -2.26
CA ASP A 99 11.09 15.38 -1.19
C ASP A 99 10.42 14.24 -0.44
N PHE A 100 10.83 13.00 -0.73
CA PHE A 100 10.34 11.82 -0.04
C PHE A 100 11.50 11.06 0.64
N ILE A 101 11.25 10.57 1.85
CA ILE A 101 12.19 9.72 2.59
C ILE A 101 11.64 8.31 2.58
N VAL A 102 12.48 7.34 2.24
CA VAL A 102 12.18 5.91 2.29
C VAL A 102 13.04 5.26 3.36
N ALA A 103 12.41 4.46 4.21
CA ALA A 103 13.09 3.63 5.19
C ALA A 103 12.79 2.15 4.95
N HIS A 104 13.83 1.32 5.13
CA HIS A 104 13.74 -0.13 5.19
C HIS A 104 14.20 -0.58 6.57
N VAL A 105 13.31 -1.21 7.31
CA VAL A 105 13.56 -1.72 8.66
C VAL A 105 13.35 -3.22 8.68
N ARG A 106 14.27 -3.95 9.29
CA ARG A 106 14.16 -5.36 9.62
C ARG A 106 13.80 -5.51 11.09
N LEU A 107 12.71 -6.20 11.36
CA LEU A 107 12.30 -6.65 12.68
C LEU A 107 12.69 -8.12 12.82
N THR A 108 13.47 -8.45 13.84
CA THR A 108 13.84 -9.82 14.20
C THR A 108 13.21 -10.16 15.55
N VAL A 109 12.55 -11.31 15.63
CA VAL A 109 11.96 -11.85 16.85
C VAL A 109 12.57 -13.20 17.14
N HIS A 110 12.99 -13.42 18.38
CA HIS A 110 13.50 -14.70 18.89
C HIS A 110 12.33 -15.46 19.52
N MET A 111 12.03 -16.65 18.99
CA MET A 111 10.85 -17.42 19.36
C MET A 111 11.10 -18.39 20.54
N ASP A 112 12.35 -18.77 20.78
CA ASP A 112 12.76 -19.67 21.87
C ASP A 112 14.28 -19.69 22.04
N ASP A 113 14.74 -20.43 23.08
CA ASP A 113 16.16 -20.63 23.35
C ASP A 113 16.90 -21.50 22.31
N ASN A 114 16.15 -22.09 21.36
CA ASN A 114 16.69 -22.97 20.31
C ASN A 114 17.11 -22.19 19.03
N PHE A 115 17.40 -20.91 19.14
CA PHE A 115 17.85 -20.03 18.04
C PHE A 115 16.87 -19.88 16.88
N ARG A 116 15.59 -20.22 17.08
CA ARG A 116 14.59 -19.93 16.07
C ARG A 116 14.28 -18.43 16.08
N MET A 117 14.51 -17.81 14.93
CA MET A 117 14.20 -16.40 14.75
C MET A 117 13.25 -16.21 13.56
N VAL A 118 12.38 -15.22 13.66
CA VAL A 118 11.52 -14.76 12.58
C VAL A 118 11.94 -13.36 12.21
N GLN A 119 12.20 -13.13 10.92
CA GLN A 119 12.52 -11.80 10.40
C GLN A 119 11.41 -11.31 9.50
N LYS A 120 11.05 -10.04 9.66
CA LYS A 120 10.07 -9.34 8.82
C LYS A 120 10.64 -7.99 8.40
N ASP A 121 10.63 -7.74 7.11
CA ASP A 121 11.09 -6.49 6.54
C ASP A 121 9.88 -5.56 6.30
N GLY A 122 10.01 -4.30 6.70
CA GLY A 122 9.01 -3.27 6.48
C GLY A 122 9.60 -2.10 5.72
N PHE A 123 8.86 -1.60 4.74
CA PHE A 123 9.16 -0.35 4.06
C PHE A 123 8.19 0.73 4.55
N GLY A 124 8.72 1.90 4.86
CA GLY A 124 7.97 3.07 5.27
C GLY A 124 8.43 4.31 4.53
N GLY A 125 7.58 5.30 4.45
CA GLY A 125 7.90 6.51 3.75
C GLY A 125 7.28 7.75 4.39
N GLN A 126 7.96 8.88 4.21
CA GLN A 126 7.52 10.16 4.73
C GLN A 126 7.84 11.28 3.75
N LYS A 127 6.83 12.12 3.45
CA LYS A 127 7.04 13.29 2.63
C LYS A 127 7.66 14.42 3.46
N ILE A 128 8.71 15.06 2.94
CA ILE A 128 9.37 16.18 3.59
C ILE A 128 8.43 17.38 3.60
N LYS A 129 8.12 17.88 4.80
CA LYS A 129 7.30 19.09 4.98
C LYS A 129 8.11 20.33 4.74
N ARG A 130 7.53 21.26 3.98
CA ARG A 130 8.12 22.54 3.67
C ARG A 130 7.25 23.70 4.16
N THR A 131 7.87 24.79 4.51
CA THR A 131 7.20 26.07 4.76
C THR A 131 6.61 26.63 3.46
N LYS A 132 5.81 27.70 3.56
CA LYS A 132 5.31 28.42 2.37
C LYS A 132 6.43 29.03 1.54
N GLN A 133 7.59 29.28 2.15
CA GLN A 133 8.79 29.80 1.50
C GLN A 133 9.64 28.71 0.84
N GLY A 134 9.30 27.44 1.04
CA GLY A 134 10.02 26.29 0.46
C GLY A 134 11.08 25.67 1.38
N ASP A 135 11.33 26.24 2.56
CA ASP A 135 12.31 25.71 3.53
C ASP A 135 11.80 24.43 4.18
N ILE A 136 12.72 23.52 4.48
CA ILE A 136 12.41 22.28 5.20
C ILE A 136 12.08 22.62 6.65
N VAL A 137 10.95 22.11 7.16
CA VAL A 137 10.49 22.40 8.54
C VAL A 137 11.35 21.65 9.55
N ASP A 138 11.43 20.32 9.45
CA ASP A 138 12.26 19.48 10.31
C ASP A 138 12.59 18.16 9.58
N LEU A 139 13.82 18.08 9.11
CA LEU A 139 14.26 16.89 8.39
C LEU A 139 14.40 15.67 9.33
N GLY A 140 14.77 15.90 10.58
CA GLY A 140 14.95 14.82 11.57
C GLY A 140 13.63 14.13 11.90
N ASP A 141 12.54 14.87 12.03
CA ASP A 141 11.22 14.29 12.28
C ASP A 141 10.71 13.48 11.08
N GLU A 142 11.03 13.91 9.86
CA GLU A 142 10.62 13.17 8.66
C GLU A 142 11.38 11.83 8.53
N PHE A 143 12.68 11.79 8.89
CA PHE A 143 13.44 10.52 8.96
C PHE A 143 12.87 9.58 10.04
N LYS A 144 12.59 10.11 11.25
CA LYS A 144 11.93 9.32 12.31
C LYS A 144 10.57 8.80 11.88
N GLY A 145 9.80 9.62 11.17
CA GLY A 145 8.49 9.24 10.63
C GLY A 145 8.59 8.06 9.67
N ALA A 146 9.52 8.09 8.72
CA ALA A 146 9.76 7.00 7.77
C ALA A 146 10.18 5.69 8.46
N VAL A 147 11.11 5.77 9.42
CA VAL A 147 11.55 4.60 10.21
C VAL A 147 10.42 4.04 11.06
N SER A 148 9.63 4.90 11.70
CA SER A 148 8.48 4.48 12.50
C SER A 148 7.41 3.79 11.66
N ASP A 149 7.16 4.28 10.44
CA ASP A 149 6.23 3.65 9.52
C ASP A 149 6.76 2.29 9.04
N ALA A 150 8.04 2.19 8.70
CA ALA A 150 8.69 0.94 8.32
C ALA A 150 8.60 -0.13 9.43
N LEU A 151 8.91 0.24 10.69
CA LEU A 151 8.81 -0.68 11.82
C LEU A 151 7.37 -1.17 12.03
N LYS A 152 6.38 -0.28 11.94
CA LYS A 152 4.95 -0.67 12.01
C LYS A 152 4.58 -1.66 10.91
N LYS A 153 5.06 -1.45 9.68
CA LYS A 153 4.81 -2.37 8.56
C LYS A 153 5.47 -3.74 8.75
N ALA A 154 6.67 -3.79 9.34
CA ALA A 154 7.31 -5.06 9.71
C ALA A 154 6.50 -5.78 10.80
N ALA A 155 6.08 -5.08 11.87
CA ALA A 155 5.29 -5.64 12.96
C ALA A 155 3.88 -6.10 12.51
N GLN A 156 3.28 -5.40 11.55
CA GLN A 156 2.00 -5.76 10.96
C GLN A 156 2.01 -7.14 10.30
N GLN A 157 3.15 -7.57 9.75
CA GLN A 157 3.32 -8.92 9.18
C GLN A 157 3.33 -10.02 10.26
N LEU A 158 3.50 -9.65 11.54
CA LEU A 158 3.34 -10.54 12.68
C LEU A 158 1.91 -10.52 13.26
N GLY A 159 1.05 -9.63 12.78
CA GLY A 159 -0.34 -9.47 13.24
C GLY A 159 -0.61 -8.14 13.97
N VAL A 160 0.42 -7.40 14.40
CA VAL A 160 0.26 -6.17 15.21
C VAL A 160 -0.45 -5.08 14.40
N GLY A 161 -1.67 -4.72 14.82
CA GLY A 161 -2.49 -3.71 14.15
C GLY A 161 -2.96 -4.10 12.74
N LEU A 162 -2.88 -5.37 12.38
CA LEU A 162 -3.28 -5.87 11.05
C LEU A 162 -4.77 -5.63 10.76
N TYR A 163 -5.62 -5.63 11.79
CA TYR A 163 -7.05 -5.35 11.66
C TYR A 163 -7.35 -3.97 11.08
N LEU A 164 -6.51 -2.96 11.35
CA LEU A 164 -6.66 -1.60 10.78
C LEU A 164 -6.36 -1.56 9.28
N ALA A 165 -5.43 -2.40 8.79
CA ALA A 165 -5.14 -2.50 7.36
C ALA A 165 -6.23 -3.25 6.57
N ARG A 166 -7.17 -3.88 7.28
CA ARG A 166 -8.31 -4.61 6.71
C ARG A 166 -9.63 -3.84 6.84
N SER A 167 -9.57 -2.59 7.31
CA SER A 167 -10.77 -1.74 7.37
C SER A 167 -11.23 -1.35 5.95
N ASP A 168 -12.52 -1.11 5.79
CA ASP A 168 -13.11 -0.72 4.50
C ASP A 168 -12.49 0.58 3.98
N GLU A 169 -12.12 1.52 4.87
CA GLU A 169 -11.46 2.77 4.53
C GLU A 169 -10.04 2.54 3.99
N ALA A 170 -9.27 1.63 4.60
CA ALA A 170 -7.94 1.28 4.13
C ALA A 170 -8.00 0.57 2.78
N LEU A 171 -8.96 -0.33 2.60
CA LEU A 171 -9.19 -1.05 1.34
C LEU A 171 -9.60 -0.09 0.22
N SER A 172 -10.46 0.89 0.51
CA SER A 172 -10.88 1.92 -0.45
C SER A 172 -9.70 2.76 -0.93
N LEU A 173 -8.77 3.12 -0.04
CA LEU A 173 -7.57 3.87 -0.40
C LEU A 173 -6.55 3.05 -1.21
N GLU A 174 -6.48 1.73 -1.00
CA GLU A 174 -5.67 0.85 -1.84
C GLU A 174 -6.25 0.76 -3.23
N ILE A 175 -7.57 0.61 -3.36
CA ILE A 175 -8.28 0.60 -4.64
C ILE A 175 -8.08 1.93 -5.39
N GLU A 176 -8.23 3.08 -4.70
CA GLU A 176 -7.99 4.39 -5.31
C GLU A 176 -6.53 4.55 -5.78
N ARG A 177 -5.57 4.04 -5.01
CA ARG A 177 -4.14 4.07 -5.36
C ARG A 177 -3.84 3.20 -6.57
N ASP A 178 -4.40 2.00 -6.63
CA ASP A 178 -4.24 1.08 -7.76
C ASP A 178 -4.88 1.66 -9.03
N HIS A 179 -6.02 2.33 -8.91
CA HIS A 179 -6.63 3.06 -10.02
C HIS A 179 -5.78 4.25 -10.46
N ALA A 180 -5.16 4.98 -9.54
CA ALA A 180 -4.24 6.08 -9.87
C ALA A 180 -2.96 5.60 -10.57
N VAL A 181 -2.44 4.43 -10.17
CA VAL A 181 -1.26 3.80 -10.80
C VAL A 181 -1.63 3.17 -12.14
N SER A 182 -2.85 2.64 -12.28
CA SER A 182 -3.36 2.05 -13.52
C SER A 182 -3.71 3.10 -14.57
N ASN A 183 -3.93 4.34 -14.16
CA ASN A 183 -4.00 5.50 -15.02
C ASN A 183 -2.68 6.27 -14.90
N PRO A 184 -1.67 5.99 -15.74
CA PRO A 184 -0.49 6.83 -15.81
C PRO A 184 -0.98 8.27 -16.03
N VAL A 185 -0.40 9.24 -15.30
CA VAL A 185 -0.60 10.65 -15.62
C VAL A 185 -0.09 10.83 -17.05
N ILE A 186 -0.99 10.72 -17.99
CA ILE A 186 -0.69 11.02 -19.40
C ILE A 186 -0.42 12.52 -19.36
N GLU A 187 0.83 12.88 -19.56
CA GLU A 187 1.24 14.28 -19.69
C GLU A 187 0.55 14.83 -20.92
N VAL A 188 -0.61 15.44 -20.70
CA VAL A 188 -1.42 15.98 -21.78
C VAL A 188 -0.74 17.23 -22.29
N ASP A 189 -0.45 17.27 -23.60
CA ASP A 189 0.11 18.47 -24.26
C ASP A 189 -0.61 19.72 -23.75
N PRO A 190 0.12 20.74 -23.27
CA PRO A 190 -0.46 22.00 -22.79
C PRO A 190 -1.44 22.64 -23.78
N LYS A 191 -1.21 22.47 -25.09
CA LYS A 191 -2.12 22.92 -26.15
C LYS A 191 -3.45 22.16 -26.11
N ILE A 192 -3.43 20.85 -25.93
CA ILE A 192 -4.64 20.04 -25.79
C ILE A 192 -5.40 20.45 -24.52
N SER A 193 -4.71 20.66 -23.40
CA SER A 193 -5.32 21.14 -22.16
C SER A 193 -6.04 22.47 -22.32
N ALA A 194 -5.42 23.44 -23.00
CA ALA A 194 -6.02 24.74 -23.25
C ALA A 194 -7.25 24.66 -24.17
N LEU A 195 -7.14 23.90 -25.27
CA LEU A 195 -8.24 23.69 -26.22
C LEU A 195 -9.38 22.91 -25.57
N TRP A 196 -9.07 21.88 -24.75
CA TRP A 196 -10.07 21.12 -24.02
C TRP A 196 -10.87 21.98 -23.03
N SER A 197 -10.19 22.89 -22.30
CA SER A 197 -10.86 23.85 -21.42
C SER A 197 -11.84 24.72 -22.18
N LYS A 198 -11.45 25.22 -23.36
CA LYS A 198 -12.33 26.02 -24.23
C LYS A 198 -13.52 25.20 -24.72
N PHE A 199 -13.32 23.94 -25.13
CA PHE A 199 -14.40 23.02 -25.51
C PHE A 199 -15.39 22.79 -24.36
N ILE A 200 -14.91 22.53 -23.14
CA ILE A 200 -15.75 22.32 -21.95
C ILE A 200 -16.57 23.58 -21.64
N GLU A 201 -16.02 24.75 -21.81
CA GLU A 201 -16.73 26.01 -21.59
C GLU A 201 -17.89 26.21 -22.57
N LEU A 202 -17.68 25.88 -23.85
CA LEU A 202 -18.74 25.86 -24.85
C LEU A 202 -19.79 24.81 -24.54
N SER A 203 -19.37 23.61 -24.19
CA SER A 203 -20.28 22.49 -23.93
C SER A 203 -21.21 22.69 -22.72
N LYS A 204 -20.85 23.58 -21.78
CA LYS A 204 -21.73 23.95 -20.64
C LYS A 204 -22.96 24.72 -21.06
N GLN A 205 -22.94 25.33 -22.25
CA GLN A 205 -24.06 26.13 -22.78
C GLN A 205 -25.07 25.28 -23.54
N PHE A 206 -24.82 23.99 -23.74
CA PHE A 206 -25.67 23.09 -24.55
C PHE A 206 -26.87 22.63 -23.78
N ASP A 207 -28.00 22.65 -24.45
CA ASP A 207 -29.21 21.91 -24.06
C ASP A 207 -29.05 20.39 -24.35
N PRO A 208 -29.97 19.53 -23.90
CA PRO A 208 -29.91 18.09 -24.15
C PRO A 208 -29.87 17.69 -25.62
N THR A 209 -30.60 18.40 -26.50
CA THR A 209 -30.67 18.10 -27.94
C THR A 209 -29.35 18.42 -28.62
N GLN A 210 -28.74 19.54 -28.26
CA GLN A 210 -27.44 19.97 -28.75
C GLN A 210 -26.28 19.02 -28.31
N LYS A 211 -26.42 18.44 -27.11
CA LYS A 211 -25.48 17.42 -26.63
C LYS A 211 -25.59 16.11 -27.43
N GLU A 212 -26.77 15.73 -27.83
CA GLU A 212 -27.01 14.57 -28.71
C GLU A 212 -26.44 14.81 -30.11
N GLU A 213 -26.62 16.00 -30.65
CA GLU A 213 -26.08 16.38 -31.95
C GLU A 213 -24.55 16.34 -31.95
N LEU A 214 -23.89 16.89 -30.93
CA LEU A 214 -22.46 16.81 -30.78
C LEU A 214 -21.96 15.37 -30.61
N SER A 215 -22.71 14.54 -29.91
CA SER A 215 -22.38 13.13 -29.71
C SER A 215 -22.45 12.34 -31.03
N ARG A 216 -23.43 12.64 -31.87
CA ARG A 216 -23.57 12.06 -33.20
C ARG A 216 -22.40 12.48 -34.11
N PHE A 217 -22.12 13.78 -34.13
CA PHE A 217 -20.95 14.31 -34.87
C PHE A 217 -19.66 13.59 -34.48
N TRP A 218 -19.41 13.40 -33.17
CA TRP A 218 -18.20 12.69 -32.74
C TRP A 218 -18.18 11.25 -33.21
N GLY A 219 -19.30 10.54 -33.16
CA GLY A 219 -19.42 9.16 -33.65
C GLY A 219 -19.04 9.05 -35.14
N GLU A 220 -19.49 10.00 -35.96
CA GLU A 220 -19.17 10.06 -37.40
C GLU A 220 -17.69 10.48 -37.65
N PHE A 221 -17.24 11.52 -36.96
CA PHE A 221 -15.89 12.05 -37.10
C PHE A 221 -14.80 11.04 -36.65
N SER A 222 -15.07 10.29 -35.57
CA SER A 222 -14.14 9.34 -34.99
C SER A 222 -14.26 7.91 -35.52
N ASN A 223 -15.13 7.63 -36.48
CA ASN A 223 -15.46 6.28 -36.95
C ASN A 223 -15.93 5.35 -35.83
N GLY A 224 -16.78 5.85 -34.94
CA GLY A 224 -17.36 5.06 -33.84
C GLY A 224 -16.48 4.91 -32.61
N GLN A 225 -15.41 5.67 -32.48
CA GLN A 225 -14.62 5.70 -31.26
C GLN A 225 -15.43 6.24 -30.08
N PRO A 226 -15.15 5.79 -28.83
CA PRO A 226 -15.85 6.27 -27.64
C PRO A 226 -15.68 7.79 -27.45
N LYS A 227 -16.54 8.38 -26.62
CA LYS A 227 -16.42 9.81 -26.29
C LYS A 227 -15.02 10.14 -25.81
N PRO A 228 -14.41 11.21 -26.36
CA PRO A 228 -13.04 11.56 -26.01
C PRO A 228 -12.98 12.13 -24.60
N THR A 229 -11.84 11.93 -23.95
CA THR A 229 -11.45 12.63 -22.73
C THR A 229 -10.27 13.55 -23.05
N ARG A 230 -9.89 14.40 -22.11
CA ARG A 230 -8.73 15.26 -22.27
C ARG A 230 -7.45 14.48 -22.56
N GLU A 231 -7.36 13.28 -22.01
CA GLU A 231 -6.21 12.39 -22.09
C GLU A 231 -6.17 11.57 -23.40
N THR A 232 -7.32 11.38 -24.03
CA THR A 232 -7.45 10.52 -25.22
C THR A 232 -7.65 11.31 -26.53
N VAL A 233 -8.00 12.59 -26.45
CA VAL A 233 -8.28 13.41 -27.62
C VAL A 233 -6.97 13.89 -28.28
N THR A 234 -6.96 13.90 -29.62
CA THR A 234 -5.89 14.54 -30.39
C THR A 234 -6.16 16.04 -30.55
N ILE A 235 -5.12 16.83 -30.90
CA ILE A 235 -5.29 18.27 -31.21
C ILE A 235 -6.35 18.45 -32.29
N HIS A 236 -6.31 17.65 -33.36
CA HIS A 236 -7.29 17.68 -34.43
C HIS A 236 -8.71 17.36 -33.94
N GLY A 237 -8.85 16.35 -33.07
CA GLY A 237 -10.14 15.96 -32.49
C GLY A 237 -10.74 17.06 -31.62
N VAL A 238 -9.95 17.69 -30.74
CA VAL A 238 -10.48 18.78 -29.89
C VAL A 238 -10.81 20.03 -30.70
N MET A 239 -10.07 20.35 -31.74
CA MET A 239 -10.37 21.45 -32.64
C MET A 239 -11.69 21.20 -33.39
N ALA A 240 -11.91 19.97 -33.91
CA ALA A 240 -13.17 19.60 -34.54
C ALA A 240 -14.37 19.71 -33.58
N LEU A 241 -14.21 19.31 -32.32
CA LEU A 241 -15.23 19.47 -31.29
C LEU A 241 -15.54 20.94 -31.00
N ILE A 242 -14.55 21.81 -30.92
CA ILE A 242 -14.73 23.27 -30.70
C ILE A 242 -15.46 23.88 -31.90
N GLU A 243 -15.05 23.55 -33.11
CA GLU A 243 -15.65 24.06 -34.34
C GLU A 243 -17.11 23.63 -34.44
N GLN A 244 -17.41 22.35 -34.23
CA GLN A 244 -18.79 21.87 -34.23
C GLN A 244 -19.63 22.47 -33.10
N SER A 245 -19.05 22.65 -31.92
CA SER A 245 -19.73 23.31 -30.80
C SER A 245 -20.11 24.76 -31.13
N ALA A 246 -19.21 25.46 -31.80
CA ALA A 246 -19.49 26.84 -32.23
C ALA A 246 -20.61 26.90 -33.32
N LYS A 247 -20.64 25.94 -34.27
CA LYS A 247 -21.69 25.84 -35.25
C LYS A 247 -23.06 25.57 -34.63
N ILE A 248 -23.11 24.70 -33.61
CA ILE A 248 -24.34 24.35 -32.90
C ILE A 248 -24.86 25.56 -32.09
N LEU A 249 -23.99 26.29 -31.41
CA LEU A 249 -24.36 27.42 -30.57
C LEU A 249 -24.69 28.69 -31.38
N PHE A 250 -24.03 28.87 -32.51
CA PHE A 250 -24.11 30.08 -33.33
C PHE A 250 -24.41 29.73 -34.81
N PRO A 251 -25.60 29.17 -35.13
CA PRO A 251 -25.91 28.80 -36.49
C PRO A 251 -25.98 30.06 -37.38
N GLY A 252 -25.07 30.11 -38.38
CA GLY A 252 -24.96 31.23 -39.29
C GLY A 252 -23.75 32.16 -39.12
N SER A 253 -22.89 31.92 -38.15
CA SER A 253 -21.61 32.62 -38.05
C SER A 253 -20.58 31.90 -38.94
N GLU A 254 -20.14 32.55 -40.03
CA GLU A 254 -18.93 32.12 -40.75
C GLU A 254 -17.73 32.34 -39.86
N LEU A 255 -17.06 31.24 -39.45
CA LEU A 255 -15.78 31.32 -38.73
C LEU A 255 -14.73 31.85 -39.74
N VAL A 256 -14.33 33.10 -39.55
CA VAL A 256 -13.17 33.67 -40.25
C VAL A 256 -11.95 32.84 -39.82
N HIS A 257 -11.42 32.02 -40.70
CA HIS A 257 -10.13 31.38 -40.55
C HIS A 257 -9.05 32.47 -40.55
N ASP A 258 -8.63 32.90 -39.38
CA ASP A 258 -7.40 33.68 -39.26
C ASP A 258 -6.21 32.70 -39.43
N THR A 259 -5.80 32.58 -40.69
CA THR A 259 -4.52 31.93 -41.07
C THR A 259 -3.43 32.99 -40.82
N GLY A 260 -3.03 33.14 -39.56
CA GLY A 260 -1.83 33.90 -39.26
C GLY A 260 -0.61 33.20 -39.83
N GLU A 261 0.03 33.86 -40.76
CA GLU A 261 1.38 33.58 -41.29
C GLU A 261 2.45 33.59 -40.17
#